data_7e389a740990ae6ed84679e722bb4de9
#
_entry.id   7e389a740990ae6ed84679e722bb4de9
#
_cell.length_a   1.000
_cell.length_b   1.000
_cell.length_c   1.000
_cell.angle_alpha   90.00
_cell.angle_beta   90.00
_cell.angle_gamma   90.00
#
_symmetry.space_group_name_H-M   'P 1'
#
loop_
_entity.id
_entity.type
_entity.pdbx_description
1 polymer ?
#
loop_
_entity_poly.entity_id
_entity_poly.type
_entity_poly.pdbx_seq_one_letter_code
_entity_poly.pdbx_strand_id
1 'polypeptide(L)'
;HYSTYQDVIFRLWGWGGKILVLTFLFLTQFGFCVGYFVFLIQTTLTMIHPSLYLSSLTPPWIIRWVLPFVIGCVFMLLLIPTVLLKRVKLMSPISALANTFIVIGLLLFSAYNVSVLGDKAVEAEQTGNIHNFFENTSLVNIWTFPLFFGIMTSSFEGIGLVIPISHSMHQYSSRYRVLLHVVIAILLGILVFFGAGSYIAFQEDTQQVITANLPTSLPGGYLTLVIKICLLMGILATYPLQMFPVAEIMDNLLVVPLKKLILQRNHSEHVEANDTVELPVEEMGAERAETAANVD
;
A
#
# COMPACT_ATOMS: atom_id res chain seq x y z
N HIS A 1 -11.58 -8.15 -26.21
CA HIS A 1 -11.56 -7.11 -25.17
C HIS A 1 -10.72 -7.61 -24.01
N TYR A 2 -9.61 -6.92 -23.73
CA TYR A 2 -8.74 -7.25 -22.62
C TYR A 2 -9.21 -6.43 -21.42
N SER A 3 -9.58 -7.11 -20.34
CA SER A 3 -10.11 -6.46 -19.12
C SER A 3 -8.99 -6.10 -18.15
N THR A 4 -7.81 -6.77 -18.24
CA THR A 4 -6.71 -6.57 -17.32
C THR A 4 -5.37 -6.48 -18.03
N TYR A 5 -4.41 -5.78 -17.41
CA TYR A 5 -3.03 -5.68 -17.89
C TYR A 5 -2.36 -7.08 -18.01
N GLN A 6 -2.71 -7.98 -17.12
CA GLN A 6 -2.21 -9.36 -17.07
C GLN A 6 -2.63 -10.18 -18.31
N ASP A 7 -3.84 -9.95 -18.84
CA ASP A 7 -4.33 -10.67 -20.02
C ASP A 7 -3.62 -10.21 -21.28
N VAL A 8 -3.25 -8.93 -21.37
CA VAL A 8 -2.45 -8.40 -22.47
C VAL A 8 -1.06 -9.05 -22.51
N ILE A 9 -0.40 -9.16 -21.36
CA ILE A 9 0.94 -9.75 -21.25
C ILE A 9 0.90 -11.27 -21.48
N PHE A 10 -0.13 -11.95 -21.00
CA PHE A 10 -0.32 -13.37 -21.28
C PHE A 10 -0.36 -13.66 -22.78
N ARG A 11 -0.98 -12.79 -23.55
CA ARG A 11 -1.09 -12.94 -25.00
C ARG A 11 0.20 -12.62 -25.74
N LEU A 12 1.03 -11.70 -25.23
CA LEU A 12 2.30 -11.30 -25.85
C LEU A 12 3.42 -12.29 -25.50
N TRP A 13 3.51 -12.74 -24.25
CA TRP A 13 4.64 -13.51 -23.73
C TRP A 13 4.25 -14.83 -23.08
N GLY A 14 2.97 -15.23 -23.17
CA GLY A 14 2.47 -16.48 -22.61
C GLY A 14 2.48 -16.52 -21.07
N TRP A 15 2.47 -17.71 -20.53
CA TRP A 15 2.41 -17.96 -19.07
C TRP A 15 3.63 -17.41 -18.32
N GLY A 16 4.84 -17.53 -18.89
CA GLY A 16 6.05 -17.01 -18.26
C GLY A 16 6.00 -15.50 -18.04
N GLY A 17 5.58 -14.74 -19.06
CA GLY A 17 5.39 -13.29 -18.96
C GLY A 17 4.32 -12.90 -17.95
N LYS A 18 3.22 -13.63 -17.90
CA LYS A 18 2.14 -13.39 -16.92
C LYS A 18 2.62 -13.57 -15.48
N ILE A 19 3.34 -14.67 -15.19
CA ILE A 19 3.85 -14.93 -13.83
C ILE A 19 4.86 -13.86 -13.44
N LEU A 20 5.79 -13.49 -14.33
CA LEU A 20 6.80 -12.47 -14.07
C LEU A 20 6.16 -11.13 -13.70
N VAL A 21 5.18 -10.68 -14.48
CA VAL A 21 4.49 -9.40 -14.20
C VAL A 21 3.69 -9.47 -12.91
N LEU A 22 2.98 -10.57 -12.65
CA LEU A 22 2.26 -10.76 -11.39
C LEU A 22 3.19 -10.71 -10.18
N THR A 23 4.38 -11.33 -10.30
CA THR A 23 5.38 -11.31 -9.22
C THR A 23 5.89 -9.90 -8.96
N PHE A 24 6.22 -9.14 -10.00
CA PHE A 24 6.65 -7.75 -9.83
C PHE A 24 5.53 -6.85 -9.28
N LEU A 25 4.31 -6.99 -9.77
CA LEU A 25 3.16 -6.27 -9.23
C LEU A 25 2.94 -6.59 -7.74
N PHE A 26 3.02 -7.87 -7.38
CA PHE A 26 2.91 -8.28 -5.98
C PHE A 26 4.00 -7.67 -5.11
N LEU A 27 5.27 -7.75 -5.54
CA LEU A 27 6.40 -7.19 -4.79
C LEU A 27 6.26 -5.68 -4.61
N THR A 28 5.85 -4.97 -5.66
CA THR A 28 5.66 -3.51 -5.62
C THR A 28 4.53 -3.14 -4.66
N GLN A 29 3.37 -3.76 -4.80
CA GLN A 29 2.21 -3.49 -3.94
C GLN A 29 2.48 -3.86 -2.47
N PHE A 30 3.16 -4.99 -2.24
CA PHE A 30 3.59 -5.37 -0.90
C PHE A 30 4.57 -4.36 -0.30
N GLY A 31 5.52 -3.87 -1.12
CA GLY A 31 6.45 -2.81 -0.73
C GLY A 31 5.73 -1.53 -0.28
N PHE A 32 4.67 -1.12 -0.96
CA PHE A 32 3.86 0.04 -0.54
C PHE A 32 3.15 -0.19 0.79
N CYS A 33 2.57 -1.38 0.97
CA CYS A 33 1.93 -1.72 2.25
C CYS A 33 2.93 -1.64 3.42
N VAL A 34 4.17 -2.13 3.21
CA VAL A 34 5.25 -2.01 4.19
C VAL A 34 5.62 -0.54 4.42
N GLY A 35 5.75 0.26 3.36
CA GLY A 35 6.05 1.70 3.46
C GLY A 35 4.99 2.46 4.26
N TYR A 36 3.71 2.21 4.00
CA TYR A 36 2.61 2.81 4.77
C TYR A 36 2.65 2.38 6.24
N PHE A 37 2.91 1.12 6.49
CA PHE A 37 3.01 0.59 7.85
C PHE A 37 4.17 1.22 8.64
N VAL A 38 5.34 1.35 8.01
CA VAL A 38 6.50 2.05 8.60
C VAL A 38 6.18 3.51 8.87
N PHE A 39 5.51 4.20 7.94
CA PHE A 39 5.08 5.58 8.13
C PHE A 39 4.13 5.74 9.34
N LEU A 40 3.15 4.85 9.49
CA LEU A 40 2.21 4.85 10.63
C LEU A 40 2.97 4.71 11.95
N ILE A 41 3.90 3.75 12.05
CA ILE A 41 4.70 3.53 13.25
C ILE A 41 5.58 4.75 13.56
N GLN A 42 6.33 5.24 12.57
CA GLN A 42 7.27 6.35 12.78
C GLN A 42 6.55 7.64 13.14
N THR A 43 5.44 7.96 12.46
CA THR A 43 4.66 9.16 12.77
C THR A 43 4.09 9.08 14.18
N THR A 44 3.57 7.93 14.59
CA THR A 44 3.05 7.73 15.96
C THR A 44 4.16 7.83 17.00
N LEU A 45 5.34 7.25 16.73
CA LEU A 45 6.50 7.38 17.60
C LEU A 45 6.90 8.84 17.82
N THR A 46 6.95 9.64 16.76
CA THR A 46 7.27 11.08 16.87
C THR A 46 6.24 11.89 17.64
N MET A 47 5.01 11.37 17.80
CA MET A 47 3.97 12.00 18.63
C MET A 47 4.12 11.63 20.11
N ILE A 48 4.54 10.39 20.42
CA ILE A 48 4.61 9.85 21.79
C ILE A 48 5.98 10.11 22.43
N HIS A 49 7.04 10.08 21.63
CA HIS A 49 8.42 10.12 22.08
C HIS A 49 8.80 11.30 23.01
N PRO A 50 8.31 12.55 22.79
CA PRO A 50 8.66 13.65 23.67
C PRO A 50 8.15 13.50 25.09
N SER A 51 6.96 12.92 25.27
CA SER A 51 6.35 12.70 26.57
C SER A 51 7.02 11.55 27.35
N LEU A 52 7.57 10.55 26.65
CA LEU A 52 8.27 9.40 27.23
C LEU A 52 9.74 9.71 27.61
N TYR A 53 10.41 10.60 26.87
CA TYR A 53 11.77 11.04 27.23
C TYR A 53 11.78 11.93 28.48
N LEU A 54 10.69 12.63 28.79
CA LEU A 54 10.56 13.40 30.02
C LEU A 54 10.42 12.51 31.27
N SER A 55 10.01 11.25 31.11
CA SER A 55 10.01 10.27 32.20
C SER A 55 11.36 9.55 32.21
N SER A 56 12.24 9.98 33.10
CA SER A 56 13.56 9.36 33.36
C SER A 56 13.51 7.88 33.78
N LEU A 57 12.33 7.28 33.80
CA LEU A 57 12.06 5.90 34.21
C LEU A 57 12.11 4.86 33.09
N THR A 58 12.11 5.24 31.81
CA THR A 58 12.06 4.25 30.72
C THR A 58 13.47 3.95 30.17
N PRO A 59 13.93 2.68 30.20
CA PRO A 59 15.20 2.30 29.63
C PRO A 59 15.24 2.54 28.10
N PRO A 60 16.38 2.98 27.53
CA PRO A 60 16.48 3.35 26.11
C PRO A 60 16.20 2.20 25.12
N TRP A 61 16.41 0.94 25.52
CA TRP A 61 16.10 -0.22 24.68
C TRP A 61 14.60 -0.47 24.53
N ILE A 62 13.77 -0.11 25.51
CA ILE A 62 12.31 -0.21 25.42
C ILE A 62 11.80 0.77 24.36
N ILE A 63 12.28 2.01 24.37
CA ILE A 63 11.88 3.03 23.40
C ILE A 63 12.31 2.64 21.98
N ARG A 64 13.51 2.04 21.86
CA ARG A 64 14.09 1.70 20.56
C ARG A 64 13.49 0.45 19.90
N TRP A 65 13.11 -0.56 20.67
CA TRP A 65 12.69 -1.87 20.14
C TRP A 65 11.27 -2.26 20.52
N VAL A 66 10.91 -2.11 21.80
CA VAL A 66 9.62 -2.58 22.30
C VAL A 66 8.49 -1.66 21.86
N LEU A 67 8.68 -0.36 21.95
CA LEU A 67 7.65 0.62 21.62
C LEU A 67 7.21 0.56 20.14
N PRO A 68 8.12 0.55 19.14
CA PRO A 68 7.74 0.37 17.73
C PRO A 68 7.03 -0.96 17.48
N PHE A 69 7.46 -2.02 18.14
CA PHE A 69 6.84 -3.33 18.02
C PHE A 69 5.40 -3.33 18.55
N VAL A 70 5.17 -2.77 19.72
CA VAL A 70 3.84 -2.67 20.32
C VAL A 70 2.90 -1.82 19.46
N ILE A 71 3.37 -0.65 19.00
CA ILE A 71 2.61 0.21 18.08
C ILE A 71 2.27 -0.55 16.79
N GLY A 72 3.23 -1.29 16.23
CA GLY A 72 3.02 -2.12 15.06
C GLY A 72 1.95 -3.19 15.29
N CYS A 73 1.96 -3.89 16.42
CA CYS A 73 0.93 -4.86 16.78
C CYS A 73 -0.46 -4.22 16.91
N VAL A 74 -0.55 -3.03 17.48
CA VAL A 74 -1.82 -2.27 17.57
C VAL A 74 -2.35 -1.92 16.19
N PHE A 75 -1.49 -1.39 15.30
CA PHE A 75 -1.91 -1.09 13.92
C PHE A 75 -2.29 -2.36 13.14
N MET A 76 -1.58 -3.47 13.30
CA MET A 76 -1.96 -4.74 12.70
C MET A 76 -3.36 -5.19 13.14
N LEU A 77 -3.65 -5.16 14.46
CA LEU A 77 -4.97 -5.49 14.99
C LEU A 77 -6.08 -4.58 14.45
N LEU A 78 -5.78 -3.30 14.25
CA LEU A 78 -6.73 -2.32 13.71
C LEU A 78 -6.94 -2.48 12.21
N LEU A 79 -5.91 -2.86 11.46
CA LEU A 79 -5.96 -2.99 10.00
C LEU A 79 -6.55 -4.32 9.54
N ILE A 80 -6.36 -5.42 10.27
CA ILE A 80 -6.91 -6.74 9.91
C ILE A 80 -8.42 -6.69 9.61
N PRO A 81 -9.29 -6.15 10.49
CA PRO A 81 -10.72 -6.10 10.20
C PRO A 81 -11.07 -5.21 9.01
N THR A 82 -10.30 -4.13 8.76
CA THR A 82 -10.54 -3.23 7.63
C THR A 82 -10.19 -3.87 6.29
N VAL A 83 -9.13 -4.68 6.24
CA VAL A 83 -8.72 -5.45 5.05
C VAL A 83 -9.68 -6.60 4.76
N LEU A 84 -10.26 -7.23 5.81
CA LEU A 84 -11.24 -8.30 5.66
C LEU A 84 -12.61 -7.82 5.14
N LEU A 85 -12.89 -6.52 5.20
CA LEU A 85 -14.10 -5.91 4.65
C LEU A 85 -14.05 -5.90 3.11
N LYS A 86 -14.36 -7.02 2.47
CA LYS A 86 -14.38 -7.21 0.99
C LYS A 86 -15.45 -6.38 0.24
N ARG A 87 -16.09 -5.39 0.88
CA ARG A 87 -17.14 -4.58 0.25
C ARG A 87 -16.56 -3.36 -0.45
N VAL A 88 -16.22 -3.50 -1.72
CA VAL A 88 -15.70 -2.43 -2.60
C VAL A 88 -16.57 -1.15 -2.56
N LYS A 89 -17.88 -1.28 -2.39
CA LYS A 89 -18.82 -0.13 -2.29
C LYS A 89 -18.58 0.75 -1.06
N LEU A 90 -18.09 0.20 0.05
CA LEU A 90 -17.74 0.95 1.26
C LEU A 90 -16.35 1.60 1.16
N MET A 91 -15.49 1.11 0.25
CA MET A 91 -14.15 1.65 0.08
C MET A 91 -14.13 3.02 -0.60
N SER A 92 -15.10 3.31 -1.49
CA SER A 92 -15.17 4.59 -2.20
C SER A 92 -15.32 5.81 -1.28
N PRO A 93 -16.29 5.87 -0.34
CA PRO A 93 -16.39 7.01 0.58
C PRO A 93 -15.23 7.08 1.57
N ILE A 94 -14.67 5.93 2.01
CA ILE A 94 -13.51 5.89 2.89
C ILE A 94 -12.28 6.47 2.17
N SER A 95 -12.08 6.10 0.90
CA SER A 95 -11.00 6.65 0.08
C SER A 95 -11.14 8.16 -0.14
N ALA A 96 -12.35 8.66 -0.40
CA ALA A 96 -12.59 10.09 -0.54
C ALA A 96 -12.26 10.85 0.76
N LEU A 97 -12.66 10.31 1.92
CA LEU A 97 -12.35 10.86 3.23
C LEU A 97 -10.84 10.82 3.49
N ALA A 98 -10.18 9.71 3.20
CA ALA A 98 -8.73 9.55 3.33
C ALA A 98 -7.97 10.60 2.50
N ASN A 99 -8.32 10.76 1.23
CA ASN A 99 -7.73 11.76 0.35
C ASN A 99 -7.93 13.18 0.87
N THR A 100 -9.10 13.48 1.44
CA THR A 100 -9.37 14.79 2.06
C THR A 100 -8.43 15.05 3.24
N PHE A 101 -8.22 14.08 4.13
CA PHE A 101 -7.27 14.21 5.23
C PHE A 101 -5.83 14.40 4.75
N ILE A 102 -5.41 13.64 3.72
CA ILE A 102 -4.07 13.79 3.13
C ILE A 102 -3.88 15.18 2.54
N VAL A 103 -4.85 15.68 1.76
CA VAL A 103 -4.78 17.01 1.16
C VAL A 103 -4.71 18.10 2.23
N ILE A 104 -5.55 18.04 3.26
CA ILE A 104 -5.51 18.96 4.39
C ILE A 104 -4.15 18.90 5.09
N GLY A 105 -3.65 17.70 5.39
CA GLY A 105 -2.34 17.51 6.02
C GLY A 105 -1.19 18.10 5.19
N LEU A 106 -1.21 17.87 3.87
CA LEU A 106 -0.20 18.42 2.95
C LEU A 106 -0.27 19.95 2.87
N LEU A 107 -1.47 20.53 2.82
CA LEU A 107 -1.64 21.99 2.79
C LEU A 107 -1.15 22.64 4.08
N LEU A 108 -1.51 22.08 5.24
CA LEU A 108 -1.03 22.57 6.53
C LEU A 108 0.48 22.42 6.66
N PHE A 109 1.04 21.31 6.21
CA PHE A 109 2.49 21.10 6.20
C PHE A 109 3.20 22.09 5.26
N SER A 110 2.65 22.34 4.07
CA SER A 110 3.20 23.32 3.13
C SER A 110 3.15 24.76 3.72
N ALA A 111 2.08 25.10 4.42
CA ALA A 111 1.99 26.40 5.12
C ALA A 111 3.05 26.50 6.22
N TYR A 112 3.30 25.41 6.96
CA TYR A 112 4.37 25.35 7.93
C TYR A 112 5.77 25.51 7.28
N ASN A 113 6.04 24.83 6.16
CA ASN A 113 7.28 25.02 5.41
C ASN A 113 7.51 26.48 4.99
N VAL A 114 6.46 27.15 4.52
CA VAL A 114 6.54 28.56 4.14
C VAL A 114 6.88 29.44 5.35
N SER A 115 6.32 29.17 6.53
CA SER A 115 6.67 29.91 7.75
C SER A 115 8.13 29.71 8.15
N VAL A 116 8.63 28.47 8.12
CA VAL A 116 10.05 28.15 8.40
C VAL A 116 10.98 28.85 7.40
N LEU A 117 10.58 28.87 6.13
CA LEU A 117 11.32 29.57 5.08
C LEU A 117 11.36 31.09 5.34
N GLY A 118 10.22 31.67 5.77
CA GLY A 118 10.13 33.07 6.13
C GLY A 118 11.05 33.45 7.29
N ASP A 119 11.04 32.66 8.35
CA ASP A 119 11.92 32.87 9.51
C ASP A 119 13.40 32.81 9.11
N LYS A 120 13.81 31.81 8.32
CA LYS A 120 15.17 31.71 7.79
C LYS A 120 15.56 32.86 6.85
N ALA A 121 14.64 33.34 6.03
CA ALA A 121 14.90 34.47 5.14
C ALA A 121 15.14 35.77 5.94
N VAL A 122 14.35 36.01 6.98
CA VAL A 122 14.54 37.16 7.90
C VAL A 122 15.88 37.07 8.64
N GLU A 123 16.27 35.89 9.10
CA GLU A 123 17.55 35.65 9.74
C GLU A 123 18.74 35.89 8.79
N ALA A 124 18.62 35.43 7.54
CA ALA A 124 19.62 35.66 6.50
C ALA A 124 19.77 37.14 6.13
N GLU A 125 18.68 37.90 6.12
CA GLU A 125 18.69 39.35 5.89
C GLU A 125 19.35 40.11 7.06
N GLN A 126 19.06 39.73 8.30
CA GLN A 126 19.66 40.33 9.51
C GLN A 126 21.16 40.08 9.63
N THR A 127 21.62 38.88 9.21
CA THR A 127 23.04 38.49 9.25
C THR A 127 23.82 38.97 8.03
N GLY A 128 23.15 39.54 7.02
CA GLY A 128 23.79 40.01 5.77
C GLY A 128 24.31 38.88 4.88
N ASN A 129 24.00 37.63 5.18
CA ASN A 129 24.56 36.43 4.58
C ASN A 129 23.50 35.65 3.78
N ILE A 130 22.90 36.28 2.76
CA ILE A 130 21.95 35.63 1.85
C ILE A 130 22.61 34.44 1.12
N HIS A 131 23.94 34.47 0.94
CA HIS A 131 24.69 33.39 0.29
C HIS A 131 24.63 32.08 1.07
N ASN A 132 24.63 32.12 2.39
CA ASN A 132 24.58 30.94 3.26
C ASN A 132 23.22 30.24 3.24
N PHE A 133 22.16 30.91 2.76
CA PHE A 133 20.83 30.31 2.65
C PHE A 133 20.78 29.11 1.68
N PHE A 134 21.62 29.12 0.61
CA PHE A 134 21.70 28.05 -0.37
C PHE A 134 23.00 27.26 -0.30
N GLU A 135 23.95 27.62 0.54
CA GLU A 135 25.31 27.03 0.57
C GLU A 135 25.28 25.55 0.96
N ASN A 136 24.32 25.14 1.80
CA ASN A 136 24.15 23.76 2.25
C ASN A 136 23.10 22.99 1.44
N THR A 137 22.68 23.51 0.27
CA THR A 137 21.74 22.79 -0.61
C THR A 137 22.48 22.14 -1.76
N SER A 138 22.58 20.81 -1.74
CA SER A 138 23.09 20.02 -2.85
C SER A 138 22.00 19.84 -3.90
N LEU A 139 22.15 20.45 -5.09
CA LEU A 139 21.19 20.34 -6.18
C LEU A 139 21.07 18.92 -6.75
N VAL A 140 22.17 18.18 -6.77
CA VAL A 140 22.22 16.80 -7.31
C VAL A 140 23.20 15.96 -6.47
N ASN A 141 22.71 14.83 -6.00
CA ASN A 141 23.55 13.81 -5.37
C ASN A 141 23.42 12.50 -6.14
N ILE A 142 24.47 12.11 -6.87
CA ILE A 142 24.50 10.93 -7.73
C ILE A 142 24.31 9.63 -6.92
N TRP A 143 24.80 9.58 -5.68
CA TRP A 143 24.72 8.39 -4.85
C TRP A 143 23.30 8.09 -4.35
N THR A 144 22.49 9.12 -4.14
CA THR A 144 21.09 8.98 -3.73
C THR A 144 20.12 8.97 -4.91
N PHE A 145 20.61 9.21 -6.14
CA PHE A 145 19.77 9.23 -7.34
C PHE A 145 18.98 7.94 -7.59
N PRO A 146 19.53 6.72 -7.41
CA PRO A 146 18.75 5.49 -7.57
C PRO A 146 17.57 5.40 -6.58
N LEU A 147 17.76 5.86 -5.34
CA LEU A 147 16.70 5.93 -4.34
C LEU A 147 15.61 6.92 -4.74
N PHE A 148 16.01 8.12 -5.18
CA PHE A 148 15.10 9.14 -5.69
C PHE A 148 14.28 8.60 -6.87
N PHE A 149 14.93 7.94 -7.83
CA PHE A 149 14.26 7.35 -9.00
C PHE A 149 13.23 6.29 -8.59
N GLY A 150 13.57 5.45 -7.62
CA GLY A 150 12.64 4.46 -7.07
C GLY A 150 11.41 5.11 -6.42
N ILE A 151 11.60 6.14 -5.59
CA ILE A 151 10.51 6.88 -4.94
C ILE A 151 9.64 7.60 -5.97
N MET A 152 10.25 8.26 -6.96
CA MET A 152 9.51 8.94 -8.03
C MET A 152 8.67 7.96 -8.85
N THR A 153 9.26 6.85 -9.27
CA THR A 153 8.53 5.81 -10.02
C THR A 153 7.35 5.28 -9.21
N SER A 154 7.55 5.05 -7.92
CA SER A 154 6.49 4.58 -7.02
C SER A 154 5.37 5.60 -6.83
N SER A 155 5.68 6.90 -6.85
CA SER A 155 4.69 7.98 -6.70
C SER A 155 3.73 8.08 -7.89
N PHE A 156 4.14 7.59 -9.08
CA PHE A 156 3.31 7.55 -10.29
C PHE A 156 2.68 6.18 -10.54
N GLU A 157 2.65 5.30 -9.55
CA GLU A 157 2.05 3.99 -9.70
C GLU A 157 0.51 4.07 -9.81
N GLY A 158 0.03 3.90 -10.99
CA GLY A 158 -1.41 3.82 -11.30
C GLY A 158 -1.67 2.95 -12.52
N ILE A 159 -0.60 2.35 -13.06
CA ILE A 159 -0.64 1.62 -14.33
C ILE A 159 -1.65 0.46 -14.30
N GLY A 160 -1.77 -0.22 -13.16
CA GLY A 160 -2.73 -1.32 -12.97
C GLY A 160 -4.20 -0.88 -13.02
N LEU A 161 -4.47 0.39 -12.71
CA LEU A 161 -5.83 0.95 -12.69
C LEU A 161 -6.21 1.66 -14.00
N VAL A 162 -5.24 2.04 -14.83
CA VAL A 162 -5.47 2.78 -16.10
C VAL A 162 -6.39 2.02 -17.04
N ILE A 163 -6.15 0.72 -17.23
CA ILE A 163 -6.97 -0.11 -18.14
C ILE A 163 -8.39 -0.32 -17.60
N PRO A 164 -8.63 -0.74 -16.34
CA PRO A 164 -9.97 -0.87 -15.79
C PRO A 164 -10.77 0.43 -15.81
N ILE A 165 -10.16 1.56 -15.46
CA ILE A 165 -10.81 2.87 -15.48
C ILE A 165 -11.12 3.30 -16.91
N SER A 166 -10.17 3.14 -17.84
CA SER A 166 -10.37 3.41 -19.26
C SER A 166 -11.54 2.61 -19.82
N HIS A 167 -11.68 1.35 -19.41
CA HIS A 167 -12.75 0.46 -19.85
C HIS A 167 -14.12 0.88 -19.29
N SER A 168 -14.17 1.31 -18.03
CA SER A 168 -15.39 1.84 -17.42
C SER A 168 -15.85 3.15 -18.04
N MET A 169 -14.92 3.93 -18.62
CA MET A 169 -15.15 5.20 -19.30
C MET A 169 -15.19 5.08 -20.83
N HIS A 170 -15.47 3.91 -21.38
CA HIS A 170 -15.41 3.63 -22.84
C HIS A 170 -16.17 4.65 -23.71
N GLN A 171 -17.30 5.16 -23.21
CA GLN A 171 -18.10 6.17 -23.89
C GLN A 171 -17.40 7.55 -23.96
N TYR A 172 -16.35 7.80 -23.15
CA TYR A 172 -15.64 9.08 -23.02
C TYR A 172 -14.12 8.94 -23.21
N SER A 173 -13.65 8.00 -24.03
CA SER A 173 -12.22 7.65 -24.15
C SER A 173 -11.32 8.85 -24.52
N SER A 174 -11.80 9.80 -25.31
CA SER A 174 -11.07 11.02 -25.63
C SER A 174 -10.90 11.95 -24.43
N ARG A 175 -11.94 12.12 -23.62
CA ARG A 175 -11.91 12.92 -22.38
C ARG A 175 -11.07 12.26 -21.29
N TYR A 176 -11.05 10.93 -21.25
CA TYR A 176 -10.23 10.17 -20.30
C TYR A 176 -8.73 10.46 -20.46
N ARG A 177 -8.23 10.50 -21.71
CA ARG A 177 -6.82 10.84 -21.96
C ARG A 177 -6.45 12.23 -21.45
N VAL A 178 -7.27 13.23 -21.72
CA VAL A 178 -7.06 14.59 -21.23
C VAL A 178 -7.08 14.62 -19.70
N LEU A 179 -8.09 13.98 -19.08
CA LEU A 179 -8.20 13.88 -17.62
C LEU A 179 -6.94 13.24 -17.01
N LEU A 180 -6.44 12.15 -17.58
CA LEU A 180 -5.23 11.47 -17.10
C LEU A 180 -4.00 12.40 -17.14
N HIS A 181 -3.80 13.13 -18.24
CA HIS A 181 -2.68 14.07 -18.34
C HIS A 181 -2.80 15.22 -17.32
N VAL A 182 -4.00 15.76 -17.13
CA VAL A 182 -4.25 16.82 -16.15
C VAL A 182 -3.99 16.33 -14.73
N VAL A 183 -4.46 15.14 -14.37
CA VAL A 183 -4.23 14.55 -13.05
C VAL A 183 -2.73 14.32 -12.80
N ILE A 184 -2.01 13.75 -13.78
CA ILE A 184 -0.56 13.53 -13.68
C ILE A 184 0.19 14.87 -13.54
N ALA A 185 -0.19 15.91 -14.30
CA ALA A 185 0.43 17.22 -14.22
C ALA A 185 0.20 17.89 -12.85
N ILE A 186 -1.02 17.79 -12.30
CA ILE A 186 -1.33 18.30 -10.95
C ILE A 186 -0.52 17.55 -9.89
N LEU A 187 -0.47 16.23 -9.99
CA LEU A 187 0.28 15.38 -9.06
C LEU A 187 1.77 15.70 -9.08
N LEU A 188 2.34 15.84 -10.29
CA LEU A 188 3.73 16.28 -10.47
C LEU A 188 3.98 17.66 -9.84
N GLY A 189 3.08 18.62 -10.08
CA GLY A 189 3.15 19.94 -9.47
C GLY A 189 3.16 19.90 -7.94
N ILE A 190 2.28 19.11 -7.34
CA ILE A 190 2.23 18.92 -5.88
C ILE A 190 3.52 18.28 -5.36
N LEU A 191 4.02 17.22 -6.01
CA LEU A 191 5.24 16.54 -5.60
C LEU A 191 6.47 17.45 -5.66
N VAL A 192 6.60 18.22 -6.74
CA VAL A 192 7.72 19.17 -6.91
C VAL A 192 7.63 20.28 -5.88
N PHE A 193 6.44 20.91 -5.73
CA PHE A 193 6.25 22.00 -4.78
C PHE A 193 6.51 21.55 -3.34
N PHE A 194 5.93 20.42 -2.94
CA PHE A 194 6.09 19.89 -1.59
C PHE A 194 7.52 19.40 -1.32
N GLY A 195 8.10 18.64 -2.26
CA GLY A 195 9.45 18.09 -2.11
C GLY A 195 10.52 19.17 -2.10
N ALA A 196 10.50 20.08 -3.06
CA ALA A 196 11.45 21.20 -3.13
C ALA A 196 11.27 22.16 -1.94
N GLY A 197 10.02 22.50 -1.59
CA GLY A 197 9.74 23.37 -0.45
C GLY A 197 10.21 22.80 0.86
N SER A 198 9.99 21.50 1.12
CA SER A 198 10.47 20.82 2.30
C SER A 198 12.00 20.73 2.34
N TYR A 199 12.64 20.43 1.21
CA TYR A 199 14.10 20.35 1.15
C TYR A 199 14.76 21.73 1.39
N ILE A 200 14.23 22.80 0.82
CA ILE A 200 14.74 24.15 1.06
C ILE A 200 14.52 24.55 2.52
N ALA A 201 13.38 24.16 3.13
CA ALA A 201 13.08 24.49 4.52
C ALA A 201 14.01 23.77 5.51
N PHE A 202 14.31 22.47 5.30
CA PHE A 202 15.06 21.64 6.27
C PHE A 202 16.49 21.32 5.84
N GLN A 203 16.83 21.45 4.56
CA GLN A 203 18.17 21.21 4.00
C GLN A 203 18.75 19.83 4.39
N GLU A 204 19.96 19.77 4.94
CA GLU A 204 20.63 18.53 5.38
C GLU A 204 19.95 17.84 6.56
N ASP A 205 19.15 18.58 7.33
CA ASP A 205 18.37 18.04 8.45
C ASP A 205 17.10 17.32 8.04
N THR A 206 16.84 17.21 6.72
CA THR A 206 15.65 16.53 6.20
C THR A 206 15.66 15.05 6.57
N GLN A 207 14.71 14.64 7.41
CA GLN A 207 14.58 13.26 7.85
C GLN A 207 13.93 12.39 6.78
N GLN A 208 14.15 11.06 6.84
CA GLN A 208 13.56 10.09 5.91
C GLN A 208 12.02 10.16 5.88
N VAL A 209 11.41 10.40 7.03
CA VAL A 209 9.98 10.68 7.14
C VAL A 209 9.82 12.13 7.53
N ILE A 210 9.37 12.95 6.60
CA ILE A 210 9.33 14.41 6.73
C ILE A 210 8.52 14.90 7.95
N THR A 211 7.54 14.12 8.43
CA THR A 211 6.80 14.43 9.65
C THR A 211 7.66 14.43 10.92
N ALA A 212 8.84 13.81 10.87
CA ALA A 212 9.79 13.84 11.99
C ALA A 212 10.51 15.19 12.12
N ASN A 213 10.56 15.99 11.04
CA ASN A 213 11.11 17.36 11.08
C ASN A 213 10.19 18.37 11.76
N LEU A 214 8.92 18.00 11.98
CA LEU A 214 7.98 18.89 12.65
C LEU A 214 8.31 18.98 14.15
N PRO A 215 8.40 20.18 14.73
CA PRO A 215 8.70 20.38 16.15
C PRO A 215 7.61 19.74 17.02
N THR A 216 8.06 19.18 18.13
CA THR A 216 7.17 18.52 19.11
C THR A 216 6.93 19.39 20.34
N SER A 217 7.68 20.50 20.49
CA SER A 217 7.58 21.43 21.61
C SER A 217 6.61 22.58 21.32
N LEU A 218 5.89 23.03 22.35
CA LEU A 218 5.06 24.23 22.32
C LEU A 218 5.93 25.50 22.14
N PRO A 219 5.49 26.55 21.39
CA PRO A 219 4.10 26.91 21.05
C PRO A 219 3.58 26.41 19.70
N GLY A 220 4.41 25.86 18.81
CA GLY A 220 3.97 25.31 17.51
C GLY A 220 3.35 23.90 17.56
N GLY A 221 3.38 23.23 18.72
CA GLY A 221 3.04 21.81 18.86
C GLY A 221 1.61 21.41 18.49
N TYR A 222 0.63 22.32 18.64
CA TYR A 222 -0.76 22.00 18.25
C TYR A 222 -0.92 21.87 16.73
N LEU A 223 -0.33 22.78 15.94
CA LEU A 223 -0.37 22.70 14.48
C LEU A 223 0.32 21.44 13.98
N THR A 224 1.50 21.15 14.54
CA THR A 224 2.27 19.92 14.26
C THR A 224 1.47 18.66 14.57
N LEU A 225 0.77 18.64 15.71
CA LEU A 225 -0.07 17.52 16.12
C LEU A 225 -1.23 17.31 15.13
N VAL A 226 -1.91 18.40 14.72
CA VAL A 226 -2.99 18.35 13.73
C VAL A 226 -2.49 17.82 12.40
N ILE A 227 -1.34 18.30 11.91
CA ILE A 227 -0.73 17.83 10.66
C ILE A 227 -0.47 16.32 10.75
N LYS A 228 0.20 15.86 11.82
CA LYS A 228 0.51 14.44 12.01
C LYS A 228 -0.74 13.57 12.10
N ILE A 229 -1.77 14.01 12.82
CA ILE A 229 -3.06 13.30 12.91
C ILE A 229 -3.74 13.23 11.54
N CYS A 230 -3.82 14.33 10.80
CA CYS A 230 -4.42 14.33 9.46
C CYS A 230 -3.72 13.35 8.53
N LEU A 231 -2.40 13.36 8.46
CA LEU A 231 -1.64 12.45 7.62
C LEU A 231 -1.78 10.99 8.08
N LEU A 232 -1.73 10.74 9.39
CA LEU A 232 -1.90 9.41 9.96
C LEU A 232 -3.28 8.83 9.66
N MET A 233 -4.35 9.60 9.85
CA MET A 233 -5.73 9.20 9.55
C MET A 233 -5.92 8.97 8.05
N GLY A 234 -5.33 9.82 7.20
CA GLY A 234 -5.36 9.67 5.75
C GLY A 234 -4.73 8.35 5.30
N ILE A 235 -3.52 8.05 5.76
CA ILE A 235 -2.81 6.81 5.39
C ILE A 235 -3.50 5.58 5.99
N LEU A 236 -3.96 5.65 7.24
CA LEU A 236 -4.70 4.56 7.88
C LEU A 236 -5.96 4.18 7.08
N ALA A 237 -6.70 5.17 6.60
CA ALA A 237 -7.91 4.95 5.79
C ALA A 237 -7.60 4.52 4.34
N THR A 238 -6.42 4.87 3.80
CA THR A 238 -5.98 4.44 2.46
C THR A 238 -5.40 3.02 2.46
N TYR A 239 -4.86 2.55 3.58
CA TYR A 239 -4.17 1.26 3.69
C TYR A 239 -5.00 0.06 3.17
N PRO A 240 -6.30 -0.10 3.51
CA PRO A 240 -7.11 -1.20 2.99
C PRO A 240 -7.23 -1.20 1.47
N LEU A 241 -7.28 -0.01 0.86
CA LEU A 241 -7.34 0.14 -0.59
C LEU A 241 -6.04 -0.33 -1.25
N GLN A 242 -4.90 -0.02 -0.63
CA GLN A 242 -3.58 -0.45 -1.11
C GLN A 242 -3.36 -1.96 -0.94
N MET A 243 -3.95 -2.56 0.10
CA MET A 243 -3.85 -4.00 0.35
C MET A 243 -4.74 -4.83 -0.59
N PHE A 244 -5.80 -4.23 -1.16
CA PHE A 244 -6.75 -4.93 -2.02
C PHE A 244 -6.10 -5.64 -3.23
N PRO A 245 -5.21 -5.01 -4.04
CA PRO A 245 -4.53 -5.69 -5.16
C PRO A 245 -3.62 -6.82 -4.68
N VAL A 246 -2.98 -6.68 -3.52
CA VAL A 246 -2.14 -7.74 -2.93
C VAL A 246 -2.99 -8.97 -2.62
N ALA A 247 -4.13 -8.77 -1.96
CA ALA A 247 -5.06 -9.83 -1.62
C ALA A 247 -5.62 -10.51 -2.88
N GLU A 248 -5.99 -9.76 -3.92
CA GLU A 248 -6.49 -10.29 -5.19
C GLU A 248 -5.43 -11.14 -5.92
N ILE A 249 -4.18 -10.70 -5.96
CA ILE A 249 -3.09 -11.46 -6.55
C ILE A 249 -2.85 -12.76 -5.77
N MET A 250 -2.87 -12.70 -4.43
CA MET A 250 -2.72 -13.87 -3.57
C MET A 250 -3.87 -14.86 -3.74
N ASP A 251 -5.11 -14.40 -3.79
CA ASP A 251 -6.27 -15.24 -4.05
C ASP A 251 -6.13 -15.96 -5.40
N ASN A 252 -5.73 -15.27 -6.45
CA ASN A 252 -5.58 -15.83 -7.78
C ASN A 252 -4.39 -16.78 -7.92
N LEU A 253 -3.28 -16.53 -7.23
CA LEU A 253 -2.07 -17.34 -7.31
C LEU A 253 -2.09 -18.57 -6.42
N LEU A 254 -2.70 -18.49 -5.24
CA LEU A 254 -2.64 -19.53 -4.23
C LEU A 254 -4.00 -20.19 -3.97
N VAL A 255 -5.03 -19.39 -3.71
CA VAL A 255 -6.31 -19.91 -3.22
C VAL A 255 -7.09 -20.61 -4.34
N VAL A 256 -7.15 -20.02 -5.53
CA VAL A 256 -7.89 -20.59 -6.66
C VAL A 256 -7.30 -21.94 -7.13
N PRO A 257 -5.98 -22.08 -7.37
CA PRO A 257 -5.42 -23.38 -7.75
C PRO A 257 -5.52 -24.43 -6.63
N LEU A 258 -5.30 -24.03 -5.37
CA LEU A 258 -5.43 -24.91 -4.22
C LEU A 258 -6.86 -25.45 -4.07
N LYS A 259 -7.86 -24.58 -4.21
CA LYS A 259 -9.27 -24.96 -4.19
C LYS A 259 -9.63 -25.92 -5.32
N LYS A 260 -9.09 -25.72 -6.52
CA LYS A 260 -9.27 -26.67 -7.65
C LYS A 260 -8.67 -28.02 -7.34
N LEU A 261 -7.46 -28.07 -6.77
CA LEU A 261 -6.80 -29.33 -6.40
C LEU A 261 -7.58 -30.09 -5.32
N ILE A 262 -8.08 -29.38 -4.29
CA ILE A 262 -8.90 -29.99 -3.24
C ILE A 262 -10.21 -30.53 -3.81
N LEU A 263 -10.88 -29.78 -4.68
CA LEU A 263 -12.13 -30.23 -5.31
C LEU A 263 -11.92 -31.43 -6.24
N GLN A 264 -10.81 -31.47 -6.98
CA GLN A 264 -10.46 -32.62 -7.81
C GLN A 264 -10.16 -33.87 -6.96
N ARG A 265 -9.45 -33.69 -5.85
CA ARG A 265 -9.15 -34.78 -4.92
C ARG A 265 -10.43 -35.36 -4.28
N ASN A 266 -11.32 -34.47 -3.81
CA ASN A 266 -12.59 -34.91 -3.24
C ASN A 266 -13.47 -35.61 -4.27
N HIS A 267 -13.43 -35.17 -5.54
CA HIS A 267 -14.20 -35.82 -6.63
C HIS A 267 -13.62 -37.22 -6.96
N SER A 268 -12.29 -37.39 -6.99
CA SER A 268 -11.67 -38.68 -7.18
C SER A 268 -11.93 -39.64 -6.01
N GLU A 269 -11.89 -39.17 -4.76
CA GLU A 269 -12.24 -39.95 -3.57
C GLU A 269 -13.73 -40.38 -3.58
N HIS A 270 -14.63 -39.55 -4.07
CA HIS A 270 -16.06 -39.92 -4.22
C HIS A 270 -16.29 -40.91 -5.38
N VAL A 271 -15.56 -40.82 -6.47
CA VAL A 271 -15.65 -41.77 -7.59
C VAL A 271 -15.10 -43.12 -7.17
N GLU A 272 -13.93 -43.18 -6.52
CA GLU A 272 -13.36 -44.45 -5.98
C GLU A 272 -14.30 -45.09 -4.94
N ALA A 273 -14.91 -44.28 -4.06
CA ALA A 273 -15.85 -44.82 -3.07
C ALA A 273 -17.14 -45.36 -3.72
N ASN A 274 -17.60 -44.79 -4.83
CA ASN A 274 -18.77 -45.29 -5.56
C ASN A 274 -18.45 -46.54 -6.36
N ASP A 275 -17.29 -46.60 -7.00
CA ASP A 275 -16.82 -47.79 -7.72
C ASP A 275 -16.59 -49.00 -6.81
N THR A 276 -16.23 -48.77 -5.53
CA THR A 276 -16.09 -49.84 -4.54
C THR A 276 -17.42 -50.36 -3.98
N VAL A 277 -18.51 -49.58 -4.16
CA VAL A 277 -19.88 -49.96 -3.72
C VAL A 277 -20.65 -50.69 -4.83
N GLU A 278 -20.25 -50.60 -6.10
CA GLU A 278 -20.90 -51.26 -7.23
C GLU A 278 -20.36 -52.67 -7.58
N LEU A 279 -19.68 -53.35 -6.68
CA LEU A 279 -19.35 -54.78 -6.83
C LEU A 279 -20.15 -55.61 -5.82
N PRO A 280 -20.71 -56.73 -6.13
CA PRO A 280 -21.20 -57.36 -7.37
C PRO A 280 -22.61 -57.92 -7.18
N VAL A 281 -23.62 -57.37 -7.83
CA VAL A 281 -24.93 -58.04 -7.90
C VAL A 281 -24.94 -59.14 -8.95
N GLU A 282 -23.99 -59.16 -9.90
CA GLU A 282 -23.92 -60.20 -10.96
C GLU A 282 -23.36 -61.53 -10.48
N GLU A 283 -22.43 -61.58 -9.55
CA GLU A 283 -21.89 -62.85 -9.04
C GLU A 283 -22.85 -63.62 -8.13
N MET A 284 -23.74 -62.94 -7.38
CA MET A 284 -24.73 -63.62 -6.55
C MET A 284 -25.89 -64.20 -7.37
N GLY A 285 -26.09 -63.73 -8.61
CA GLY A 285 -27.09 -64.32 -9.55
C GLY A 285 -26.62 -65.63 -10.17
N ALA A 286 -25.35 -65.78 -10.46
CA ALA A 286 -24.77 -66.98 -11.05
C ALA A 286 -24.69 -68.17 -10.06
N GLU A 287 -24.34 -67.91 -8.81
CA GLU A 287 -24.23 -68.94 -7.75
C GLU A 287 -25.64 -69.49 -7.35
N ARG A 288 -26.70 -68.71 -7.42
CA ARG A 288 -28.09 -69.14 -7.18
C ARG A 288 -28.65 -69.97 -8.36
N ALA A 289 -28.20 -69.71 -9.57
CA ALA A 289 -28.63 -70.47 -10.74
C ALA A 289 -27.98 -71.87 -10.79
N GLU A 290 -26.74 -71.99 -10.34
CA GLU A 290 -26.02 -73.25 -10.31
C GLU A 290 -26.50 -74.17 -9.18
N THR A 291 -26.95 -73.63 -8.04
CA THR A 291 -27.49 -74.43 -6.92
C THR A 291 -28.91 -74.94 -7.20
N ALA A 292 -29.67 -74.22 -8.08
CA ALA A 292 -31.01 -74.71 -8.48
C ALA A 292 -31.03 -75.77 -9.58
N ALA A 293 -29.97 -75.91 -10.35
CA ALA A 293 -29.83 -76.94 -11.41
C ALA A 293 -29.34 -78.28 -10.93
N ASN A 294 -28.99 -78.45 -9.65
CA ASN A 294 -28.45 -79.72 -9.10
C ASN A 294 -29.41 -80.43 -8.13
N VAL A 295 -30.73 -80.15 -8.19
CA VAL A 295 -31.77 -80.80 -7.39
C VAL A 295 -32.91 -81.23 -8.34
N ASP A 296 -32.59 -82.22 -9.24
CA ASP A 296 -33.53 -83.16 -9.87
C ASP A 296 -32.82 -84.48 -10.23
#